data_4f6bade2bdf6c462df697d8eb24b471a
#
_entry.id   4f6bade2bdf6c462df697d8eb24b471a
#
_cell.length_a   1.000
_cell.length_b   1.000
_cell.length_c   1.000
_cell.angle_alpha   90.00
_cell.angle_beta   90.00
_cell.angle_gamma   90.00
#
_symmetry.space_group_name_H-M   'P 1'
#
loop_
_entity.id
_entity.type
_entity.pdbx_description
1 polymer ?
#
loop_
_entity_poly.entity_id
_entity_poly.type
_entity_poly.pdbx_seq_one_letter_code
_entity_poly.pdbx_strand_id
1 'polypeptide(L)'
;MPANVPGHLRHALPIVCGLTVLGLGISQGAFAQTIPSYGTHAHCQRLAGFGGTFSRSVYVSCLNVEQSAALALQGRWSSIPESVRERCDRIASFGGSASYSILQNCVDVELAAPTTSGPPAIGGTARFYLVTSEGGQATPYNTLSECLQARAKATQTAICINR
;
A
#
# COMPACT_ATOMS: atom_id res chain seq x y z
N MET A 1 36.03 -64.36 -26.63
CA MET A 1 35.53 -64.95 -27.92
C MET A 1 34.58 -63.97 -28.52
N PRO A 2 34.79 -63.58 -29.74
CA PRO A 2 34.11 -62.48 -30.40
C PRO A 2 32.92 -62.95 -31.22
N ALA A 3 31.99 -62.08 -31.53
CA ALA A 3 31.18 -62.09 -32.76
C ALA A 3 30.27 -60.87 -32.73
N ASN A 4 30.28 -60.06 -33.59
CA ASN A 4 30.36 -59.85 -35.01
C ASN A 4 29.20 -58.97 -35.43
N VAL A 5 29.49 -57.80 -36.02
CA VAL A 5 28.58 -56.87 -36.67
C VAL A 5 28.30 -57.37 -38.10
N PRO A 6 27.15 -57.14 -38.68
CA PRO A 6 27.05 -56.19 -39.79
C PRO A 6 25.75 -55.34 -39.73
N GLY A 7 25.64 -54.12 -40.16
CA GLY A 7 26.02 -53.55 -41.48
C GLY A 7 24.75 -53.21 -42.25
N HIS A 8 24.68 -51.99 -42.78
CA HIS A 8 23.72 -51.44 -43.77
C HIS A 8 22.44 -50.73 -43.20
N LEU A 9 21.96 -49.63 -43.68
CA LEU A 9 22.00 -48.97 -45.00
C LEU A 9 21.66 -47.54 -44.92
N ARG A 10 22.30 -46.74 -45.72
CA ARG A 10 22.01 -45.28 -45.92
C ARG A 10 20.67 -45.11 -46.62
N HIS A 11 19.84 -44.20 -46.12
CA HIS A 11 18.89 -43.49 -46.96
C HIS A 11 18.91 -42.00 -46.54
N ALA A 12 19.50 -41.21 -47.41
CA ALA A 12 19.41 -39.77 -47.39
C ALA A 12 18.06 -39.36 -47.99
N LEU A 13 17.30 -38.56 -47.25
CA LEU A 13 16.16 -37.84 -47.76
C LEU A 13 16.33 -36.33 -47.42
N PRO A 14 16.15 -35.45 -48.37
CA PRO A 14 16.27 -34.03 -48.13
C PRO A 14 15.05 -33.51 -47.40
N ILE A 15 15.25 -32.97 -46.22
CA ILE A 15 14.19 -32.28 -45.49
C ILE A 15 14.14 -30.82 -45.93
N VAL A 16 13.06 -30.51 -46.59
CA VAL A 16 12.66 -29.17 -46.98
C VAL A 16 12.48 -28.34 -45.72
N CYS A 17 13.27 -27.29 -45.61
CA CYS A 17 13.15 -26.27 -44.56
C CYS A 17 11.89 -25.43 -44.77
N GLY A 18 10.80 -25.78 -44.10
CA GLY A 18 9.64 -24.90 -43.92
C GLY A 18 9.81 -24.13 -42.62
N LEU A 19 10.35 -22.91 -42.69
CA LEU A 19 10.34 -21.96 -41.58
C LEU A 19 8.92 -21.44 -41.38
N THR A 20 8.11 -22.13 -40.59
CA THR A 20 6.94 -21.55 -39.96
C THR A 20 7.38 -20.84 -38.68
N VAL A 21 7.58 -19.55 -38.74
CA VAL A 21 7.72 -18.67 -37.57
C VAL A 21 6.35 -18.63 -36.89
N LEU A 22 6.09 -19.57 -36.00
CA LEU A 22 5.04 -19.46 -35.03
C LEU A 22 5.45 -18.35 -34.04
N GLY A 23 4.85 -17.18 -34.22
CA GLY A 23 4.93 -16.10 -33.25
C GLY A 23 4.42 -16.58 -31.91
N LEU A 24 5.33 -17.00 -31.03
CA LEU A 24 5.08 -17.19 -29.61
C LEU A 24 4.80 -15.80 -29.05
N GLY A 25 3.51 -15.41 -29.03
CA GLY A 25 3.04 -14.32 -28.21
C GLY A 25 3.46 -14.63 -26.78
N ILE A 26 4.51 -13.95 -26.31
CA ILE A 26 4.86 -13.94 -24.90
C ILE A 26 3.70 -13.24 -24.21
N SER A 27 2.71 -14.03 -23.74
CA SER A 27 1.74 -13.56 -22.76
C SER A 27 2.58 -13.14 -21.56
N GLN A 28 2.80 -11.84 -21.41
CA GLN A 28 3.31 -11.28 -20.17
C GLN A 28 2.30 -11.69 -19.10
N GLY A 29 2.61 -12.76 -18.39
CA GLY A 29 1.83 -13.20 -17.27
C GLY A 29 1.72 -12.01 -16.32
N ALA A 30 0.52 -11.47 -16.19
CA ALA A 30 0.21 -10.51 -15.15
C ALA A 30 0.56 -11.22 -13.83
N PHE A 31 1.73 -10.92 -13.29
CA PHE A 31 2.08 -11.35 -11.93
C PHE A 31 0.97 -10.80 -11.05
N ALA A 32 0.14 -11.71 -10.52
CA ALA A 32 -0.84 -11.34 -9.52
C ALA A 32 -0.08 -10.69 -8.37
N GLN A 33 -0.14 -9.37 -8.30
CA GLN A 33 0.56 -8.62 -7.26
C GLN A 33 -0.13 -8.95 -5.95
N THR A 34 0.59 -9.70 -5.11
CA THR A 34 0.14 -10.06 -3.78
C THR A 34 0.35 -8.88 -2.83
N ILE A 35 -0.51 -8.77 -1.81
CA ILE A 35 -0.29 -7.79 -0.73
C ILE A 35 1.05 -8.07 -0.04
N PRO A 36 1.74 -7.05 0.50
CA PRO A 36 2.96 -7.25 1.25
C PRO A 36 2.74 -8.17 2.44
N SER A 37 3.79 -8.92 2.84
CA SER A 37 3.71 -9.82 4.00
C SER A 37 4.21 -9.12 5.25
N TYR A 38 3.36 -8.96 6.26
CA TYR A 38 3.68 -8.29 7.51
C TYR A 38 3.70 -9.27 8.69
N GLY A 39 4.59 -9.00 9.66
CA GLY A 39 4.71 -9.77 10.88
C GLY A 39 3.65 -9.41 11.93
N THR A 40 2.37 -9.64 11.64
CA THR A 40 1.22 -9.23 12.47
C THR A 40 1.28 -9.73 13.91
N HIS A 41 1.75 -10.96 14.13
CA HIS A 41 1.92 -11.51 15.47
C HIS A 41 2.87 -10.66 16.33
N ALA A 42 4.06 -10.32 15.79
CA ALA A 42 5.04 -9.50 16.49
C ALA A 42 4.51 -8.07 16.75
N HIS A 43 3.77 -7.51 15.80
CA HIS A 43 3.10 -6.22 15.95
C HIS A 43 2.08 -6.28 17.11
N CYS A 44 1.18 -7.25 17.11
CA CYS A 44 0.13 -7.40 18.12
C CYS A 44 0.69 -7.76 19.49
N GLN A 45 1.81 -8.52 19.56
CA GLN A 45 2.50 -8.79 20.83
C GLN A 45 3.05 -7.51 21.46
N ARG A 46 3.67 -6.62 20.66
CA ARG A 46 4.16 -5.33 21.16
C ARG A 46 3.03 -4.46 21.69
N LEU A 47 1.91 -4.38 20.96
CA LEU A 47 0.73 -3.62 21.40
C LEU A 47 0.15 -4.19 22.70
N ALA A 48 0.01 -5.50 22.80
CA ALA A 48 -0.54 -6.16 23.97
C ALA A 48 0.35 -6.07 25.22
N GLY A 49 1.68 -5.91 25.02
CA GLY A 49 2.66 -5.73 26.08
C GLY A 49 2.95 -4.26 26.42
N PHE A 50 2.34 -3.31 25.72
CA PHE A 50 2.54 -1.89 25.98
C PHE A 50 2.03 -1.53 27.38
N GLY A 51 2.88 -0.88 28.19
CA GLY A 51 2.59 -0.58 29.60
C GLY A 51 3.04 -1.67 30.59
N GLY A 52 3.76 -2.71 30.14
CA GLY A 52 4.48 -3.67 30.99
C GLY A 52 3.70 -4.95 31.31
N THR A 53 2.37 -4.95 31.28
CA THR A 53 1.57 -6.16 31.52
C THR A 53 0.91 -6.61 30.23
N PHE A 54 1.21 -7.85 29.80
CA PHE A 54 0.61 -8.41 28.59
C PHE A 54 -0.89 -8.63 28.72
N SER A 55 -1.66 -8.02 27.80
CA SER A 55 -3.10 -8.17 27.71
C SER A 55 -3.50 -9.11 26.58
N ARG A 56 -4.00 -10.31 26.93
CA ARG A 56 -4.49 -11.29 25.95
C ARG A 56 -5.66 -10.76 25.10
N SER A 57 -6.55 -9.98 25.70
CA SER A 57 -7.69 -9.41 24.97
C SER A 57 -7.24 -8.42 23.91
N VAL A 58 -6.28 -7.54 24.22
CA VAL A 58 -5.67 -6.62 23.26
C VAL A 58 -4.99 -7.39 22.12
N TYR A 59 -4.24 -8.45 22.45
CA TYR A 59 -3.57 -9.28 21.47
C TYR A 59 -4.54 -9.91 20.46
N VAL A 60 -5.58 -10.57 20.95
CA VAL A 60 -6.60 -11.24 20.11
C VAL A 60 -7.38 -10.21 19.28
N SER A 61 -7.77 -9.09 19.88
CA SER A 61 -8.46 -8.02 19.17
C SER A 61 -7.60 -7.44 18.04
N CYS A 62 -6.31 -7.19 18.31
CA CYS A 62 -5.36 -6.74 17.30
C CYS A 62 -5.25 -7.73 16.13
N LEU A 63 -5.07 -9.03 16.40
CA LEU A 63 -4.98 -10.03 15.34
C LEU A 63 -6.24 -10.06 14.46
N ASN A 64 -7.41 -9.94 15.05
CA ASN A 64 -8.67 -9.91 14.29
C ASN A 64 -8.76 -8.68 13.38
N VAL A 65 -8.34 -7.51 13.86
CA VAL A 65 -8.30 -6.26 13.07
C VAL A 65 -7.30 -6.40 11.91
N GLU A 66 -6.08 -6.88 12.19
CA GLU A 66 -5.05 -7.07 11.18
C GLU A 66 -5.47 -8.08 10.11
N GLN A 67 -6.08 -9.19 10.51
CA GLN A 67 -6.57 -10.20 9.57
C GLN A 67 -7.71 -9.66 8.69
N SER A 68 -8.65 -8.93 9.27
CA SER A 68 -9.75 -8.31 8.52
C SER A 68 -9.23 -7.29 7.50
N ALA A 69 -8.27 -6.46 7.89
CA ALA A 69 -7.63 -5.50 7.01
C ALA A 69 -6.86 -6.19 5.86
N ALA A 70 -6.12 -7.25 6.15
CA ALA A 70 -5.41 -8.03 5.13
C ALA A 70 -6.36 -8.62 4.10
N LEU A 71 -7.46 -9.23 4.53
CA LEU A 71 -8.48 -9.81 3.64
C LEU A 71 -9.14 -8.74 2.77
N ALA A 72 -9.50 -7.59 3.36
CA ALA A 72 -10.09 -6.47 2.63
C ALA A 72 -9.15 -5.91 1.55
N LEU A 73 -7.85 -5.81 1.84
CA LEU A 73 -6.83 -5.39 0.89
C LEU A 73 -6.62 -6.44 -0.20
N GLN A 74 -6.54 -7.72 0.15
CA GLN A 74 -6.30 -8.80 -0.80
C GLN A 74 -7.34 -8.84 -1.91
N GLY A 75 -8.62 -8.60 -1.58
CA GLY A 75 -9.71 -8.60 -2.55
C GLY A 75 -9.65 -7.45 -3.58
N ARG A 76 -8.91 -6.38 -3.30
CA ARG A 76 -8.85 -5.18 -4.16
C ARG A 76 -7.45 -4.73 -4.55
N TRP A 77 -6.41 -5.44 -4.11
CA TRP A 77 -5.02 -5.01 -4.24
C TRP A 77 -4.60 -4.69 -5.68
N SER A 78 -5.02 -5.51 -6.63
CA SER A 78 -4.73 -5.32 -8.05
C SER A 78 -5.39 -4.08 -8.67
N SER A 79 -6.48 -3.59 -8.07
CA SER A 79 -7.19 -2.39 -8.54
C SER A 79 -6.63 -1.08 -7.95
N ILE A 80 -5.76 -1.17 -6.93
CA ILE A 80 -5.13 0.00 -6.31
C ILE A 80 -3.97 0.47 -7.19
N PRO A 81 -3.88 1.78 -7.53
CA PRO A 81 -2.75 2.31 -8.28
C PRO A 81 -1.41 2.00 -7.60
N GLU A 82 -0.40 1.62 -8.39
CA GLU A 82 0.91 1.20 -7.87
C GLU A 82 1.55 2.27 -6.98
N SER A 83 1.49 3.53 -7.40
CA SER A 83 2.03 4.65 -6.61
C SER A 83 1.39 4.80 -5.23
N VAL A 84 0.09 4.46 -5.10
CA VAL A 84 -0.63 4.44 -3.81
C VAL A 84 -0.16 3.25 -2.99
N ARG A 85 -0.06 2.06 -3.60
CA ARG A 85 0.42 0.84 -2.92
C ARG A 85 1.80 1.03 -2.32
N GLU A 86 2.76 1.52 -3.11
CA GLU A 86 4.13 1.76 -2.66
C GLU A 86 4.23 2.81 -1.55
N ARG A 87 3.46 3.90 -1.66
CA ARG A 87 3.44 4.95 -0.66
C ARG A 87 2.86 4.44 0.66
N CYS A 88 1.72 3.76 0.57
CA CYS A 88 1.05 3.24 1.75
C CYS A 88 1.81 2.09 2.41
N ASP A 89 2.52 1.24 1.63
CA ASP A 89 3.40 0.22 2.18
C ASP A 89 4.55 0.83 2.98
N ARG A 90 5.19 1.88 2.48
CA ARG A 90 6.23 2.61 3.23
C ARG A 90 5.70 3.19 4.54
N ILE A 91 4.47 3.74 4.54
CA ILE A 91 3.84 4.29 5.74
C ILE A 91 3.52 3.16 6.73
N ALA A 92 2.91 2.08 6.25
CA ALA A 92 2.49 0.96 7.08
C ALA A 92 3.66 0.19 7.69
N SER A 93 4.83 0.19 7.04
CA SER A 93 6.05 -0.48 7.51
C SER A 93 7.00 0.44 8.30
N PHE A 94 6.67 1.72 8.43
CA PHE A 94 7.51 2.69 9.15
C PHE A 94 7.69 2.31 10.62
N GLY A 95 8.91 2.45 11.12
CA GLY A 95 9.23 2.16 12.54
C GLY A 95 9.34 0.68 12.88
N GLY A 96 9.43 -0.22 11.89
CA GLY A 96 9.65 -1.66 12.10
C GLY A 96 8.42 -2.42 12.64
N SER A 97 7.25 -1.81 12.59
CA SER A 97 5.97 -2.36 13.06
C SER A 97 4.95 -2.35 11.92
N ALA A 98 5.18 -3.16 10.89
CA ALA A 98 4.25 -3.22 9.78
C ALA A 98 2.86 -3.69 10.20
N SER A 99 1.80 -3.02 9.68
CA SER A 99 0.41 -3.23 10.05
C SER A 99 -0.51 -3.13 8.83
N TYR A 100 -1.37 -4.13 8.64
CA TYR A 100 -2.37 -4.12 7.57
C TYR A 100 -3.48 -3.09 7.83
N SER A 101 -3.82 -2.82 9.06
CA SER A 101 -4.83 -1.80 9.39
C SER A 101 -4.34 -0.38 9.04
N ILE A 102 -3.05 -0.10 9.23
CA ILE A 102 -2.43 1.15 8.78
C ILE A 102 -2.38 1.21 7.25
N LEU A 103 -1.98 0.11 6.59
CA LEU A 103 -1.96 0.01 5.14
C LEU A 103 -3.36 0.27 4.54
N GLN A 104 -4.37 -0.39 5.08
CA GLN A 104 -5.75 -0.22 4.63
C GLN A 104 -6.23 1.21 4.79
N ASN A 105 -6.03 1.80 5.96
CA ASN A 105 -6.44 3.18 6.24
C ASN A 105 -5.75 4.17 5.29
N CYS A 106 -4.46 4.02 5.05
CA CYS A 106 -3.72 4.84 4.09
C CYS A 106 -4.33 4.73 2.68
N VAL A 107 -4.57 3.50 2.20
CA VAL A 107 -5.17 3.26 0.88
C VAL A 107 -6.56 3.88 0.79
N ASP A 108 -7.38 3.73 1.82
CA ASP A 108 -8.74 4.28 1.85
C ASP A 108 -8.74 5.81 1.78
N VAL A 109 -7.83 6.47 2.50
CA VAL A 109 -7.66 7.91 2.46
C VAL A 109 -7.16 8.39 1.09
N GLU A 110 -6.16 7.72 0.51
CA GLU A 110 -5.61 8.09 -0.80
C GLU A 110 -6.62 7.89 -1.93
N LEU A 111 -7.45 6.86 -1.88
CA LEU A 111 -8.48 6.61 -2.88
C LEU A 111 -9.74 7.46 -2.69
N ALA A 112 -10.03 7.89 -1.46
CA ALA A 112 -11.12 8.81 -1.17
C ALA A 112 -10.76 10.27 -1.47
N ALA A 113 -9.46 10.61 -1.55
CA ALA A 113 -9.02 11.93 -1.95
C ALA A 113 -9.53 12.21 -3.37
N PRO A 114 -10.23 13.33 -3.64
CA PRO A 114 -10.60 13.69 -5.00
C PRO A 114 -9.33 13.70 -5.85
N THR A 115 -9.38 13.02 -7.01
CA THR A 115 -8.26 12.86 -7.93
C THR A 115 -7.81 14.20 -8.51
N THR A 116 -7.25 15.04 -7.69
CA THR A 116 -6.35 16.10 -8.13
C THR A 116 -4.99 15.45 -8.34
N SER A 117 -4.83 14.90 -9.55
CA SER A 117 -3.61 14.27 -10.04
C SER A 117 -2.46 15.26 -9.99
N GLY A 118 -1.65 15.15 -8.95
CA GLY A 118 -0.39 15.88 -8.81
C GLY A 118 0.13 15.70 -7.39
N PRO A 119 1.48 15.69 -7.19
CA PRO A 119 2.00 15.99 -5.88
C PRO A 119 1.33 17.28 -5.41
N PRO A 120 0.99 17.43 -4.11
CA PRO A 120 0.39 18.68 -3.65
C PRO A 120 1.23 19.80 -4.22
N ALA A 121 0.65 20.55 -5.14
CA ALA A 121 1.32 21.69 -5.72
C ALA A 121 1.64 22.58 -4.52
N ILE A 122 2.92 22.74 -4.25
CA ILE A 122 3.41 23.79 -3.35
C ILE A 122 3.06 25.08 -4.09
N GLY A 123 1.80 25.51 -3.92
CA GLY A 123 1.22 26.64 -4.67
C GLY A 123 -0.30 26.61 -4.86
N GLY A 124 -0.97 25.47 -4.59
CA GLY A 124 -2.42 25.46 -4.42
C GLY A 124 -2.78 26.18 -3.14
N THR A 125 -3.77 27.08 -3.18
CA THR A 125 -4.28 27.83 -2.02
C THR A 125 -4.90 26.86 -1.00
N ALA A 126 -4.05 26.08 -0.33
CA ALA A 126 -4.48 25.30 0.81
C ALA A 126 -4.99 26.27 1.86
N ARG A 127 -6.29 26.29 2.05
CA ARG A 127 -6.90 27.16 3.05
C ARG A 127 -6.89 26.42 4.38
N PHE A 128 -6.22 27.00 5.35
CA PHE A 128 -6.26 26.54 6.72
C PHE A 128 -7.39 27.25 7.44
N TYR A 129 -8.07 26.54 8.30
CA TYR A 129 -9.19 27.08 9.07
C TYR A 129 -8.89 26.97 10.55
N LEU A 130 -9.03 28.07 11.26
CA LEU A 130 -9.02 28.10 12.73
C LEU A 130 -10.42 27.74 13.21
N VAL A 131 -10.53 26.63 13.93
CA VAL A 131 -11.78 26.14 14.53
C VAL A 131 -11.65 26.23 16.04
N THR A 132 -12.61 26.88 16.69
CA THR A 132 -12.67 26.98 18.16
C THR A 132 -13.63 25.93 18.73
N SER A 133 -13.41 25.54 19.99
CA SER A 133 -14.21 24.53 20.70
C SER A 133 -15.68 24.92 20.92
N GLU A 134 -16.01 26.16 20.81
CA GLU A 134 -17.39 26.68 21.05
C GLU A 134 -18.27 26.71 19.78
N GLY A 135 -17.87 26.02 18.71
CA GLY A 135 -18.69 25.94 17.50
C GLY A 135 -18.76 27.27 16.71
N GLY A 136 -17.80 28.14 16.91
CA GLY A 136 -17.66 29.38 16.16
C GLY A 136 -17.36 29.14 14.68
N GLN A 137 -17.62 30.16 13.87
CA GLN A 137 -17.35 30.15 12.44
C GLN A 137 -15.85 29.90 12.18
N ALA A 138 -15.52 28.91 11.35
CA ALA A 138 -14.14 28.60 10.99
C ALA A 138 -13.53 29.78 10.21
N THR A 139 -12.45 30.37 10.72
CA THR A 139 -11.78 31.52 10.08
C THR A 139 -10.74 31.00 9.07
N PRO A 140 -10.82 31.37 7.78
CA PRO A 140 -9.88 30.91 6.77
C PRO A 140 -8.55 31.66 6.81
N TYR A 141 -7.44 30.92 6.58
CA TYR A 141 -6.08 31.44 6.42
C TYR A 141 -5.43 30.85 5.17
N ASN A 142 -4.57 31.60 4.52
CA ASN A 142 -3.92 31.14 3.29
C ASN A 142 -2.73 30.23 3.58
N THR A 143 -2.11 30.34 4.75
CA THR A 143 -0.96 29.54 5.16
C THR A 143 -1.16 28.94 6.56
N LEU A 144 -0.50 27.79 6.80
CA LEU A 144 -0.47 27.18 8.14
C LEU A 144 0.15 28.13 9.17
N SER A 145 1.18 28.89 8.79
CA SER A 145 1.87 29.84 9.69
C SER A 145 0.92 30.91 10.19
N GLU A 146 0.11 31.49 9.29
CA GLU A 146 -0.90 32.48 9.68
C GLU A 146 -1.95 31.89 10.63
N CYS A 147 -2.43 30.69 10.34
CA CYS A 147 -3.39 29.99 11.21
C CYS A 147 -2.80 29.70 12.59
N LEU A 148 -1.54 29.25 12.68
CA LEU A 148 -0.86 28.98 13.96
C LEU A 148 -0.61 30.27 14.76
N GLN A 149 -0.29 31.39 14.10
CA GLN A 149 -0.15 32.69 14.76
C GLN A 149 -1.48 33.16 15.30
N ALA A 150 -2.58 32.99 14.55
CA ALA A 150 -3.91 33.29 14.99
C ALA A 150 -4.35 32.43 16.17
N ARG A 151 -4.03 31.14 16.13
CA ARG A 151 -4.23 30.18 17.23
C ARG A 151 -3.53 30.63 18.52
N ALA A 152 -2.28 31.08 18.41
CA ALA A 152 -1.50 31.54 19.56
C ALA A 152 -2.10 32.79 20.24
N LYS A 153 -2.90 33.55 19.50
CA LYS A 153 -3.61 34.75 20.01
C LYS A 153 -5.04 34.46 20.49
N ALA A 154 -5.56 33.27 20.20
CA ALA A 154 -6.91 32.89 20.61
C ALA A 154 -6.95 32.63 22.12
N THR A 155 -7.97 33.18 22.76
CA THR A 155 -8.21 33.01 24.20
C THR A 155 -8.86 31.67 24.53
N GLN A 156 -9.26 30.91 23.51
CA GLN A 156 -9.97 29.65 23.64
C GLN A 156 -9.16 28.53 22.95
N THR A 157 -9.48 27.27 23.29
CA THR A 157 -8.91 26.12 22.61
C THR A 157 -9.28 26.15 21.13
N ALA A 158 -8.28 26.30 20.27
CA ALA A 158 -8.45 26.41 18.84
C ALA A 158 -7.48 25.43 18.12
N ILE A 159 -7.91 24.88 16.99
CA ILE A 159 -7.11 24.01 16.14
C ILE A 159 -7.09 24.54 14.71
N CYS A 160 -5.95 24.37 14.04
CA CYS A 160 -5.82 24.65 12.61
C CYS A 160 -6.07 23.35 11.83
N ILE A 161 -7.06 23.35 10.95
CA ILE A 161 -7.35 22.24 10.05
C ILE A 161 -7.12 22.66 8.61
N ASN A 162 -6.69 21.73 7.77
CA ASN A 162 -6.62 21.89 6.31
C ASN A 162 -7.90 21.30 5.69
N ARG A 163 -8.50 22.02 4.74
CA ARG A 163 -9.70 21.56 4.00
C ARG A 163 -9.51 21.70 2.51
#